data_7c76035024cc7abfc8477b483d63c171
#
_entry.id   7c76035024cc7abfc8477b483d63c171
#
_cell.length_a   1.000
_cell.length_b   1.000
_cell.length_c   1.000
_cell.angle_alpha   90.00
_cell.angle_beta   90.00
_cell.angle_gamma   90.00
#
_symmetry.space_group_name_H-M   'P 1'
#
loop_
_entity.id
_entity.type
_entity.pdbx_description
1 polymer ?
#
loop_
_entity_poly.entity_id
_entity_poly.type
_entity_poly.pdbx_seq_one_letter_code
_entity_poly.pdbx_strand_id
1 'polypeptide(L)'
;QMCIRDSINICRWAFPGTWAKRLARSWRISPDIRPRWNSVKGIIEKNLYLSAYATDGHYNDMDMLEIGRGLKPNEEEVHFGMWCIMSSPLLIGCDMNTIPDFSLKLLKNKELIALNQDVLGLQAHVVQHENESYVLVKDIERKRGLTRAVALYNPSDQPCDFIVPFETLELGGNVKVRDLIKQKD
;
A
#
# COMPACT_ATOMS: atom_id res chain seq x y z
N GLN A 1 -27.70 4.20 23.82
CA GLN A 1 -27.10 3.15 22.98
C GLN A 1 -25.70 3.64 22.58
N MET A 2 -24.66 3.13 23.25
CA MET A 2 -23.29 3.32 22.75
C MET A 2 -23.14 2.48 21.48
N CYS A 3 -23.03 3.15 20.31
CA CYS A 3 -22.59 2.47 19.10
C CYS A 3 -21.09 2.23 19.25
N ILE A 4 -20.71 1.08 19.77
CA ILE A 4 -19.32 0.61 19.80
C ILE A 4 -18.96 0.23 18.37
N ARG A 5 -18.20 1.10 17.71
CA ARG A 5 -17.59 0.84 16.40
C ARG A 5 -16.14 0.45 16.59
N ASP A 6 -15.91 -0.51 17.48
CA ASP A 6 -14.55 -0.92 17.77
C ASP A 6 -14.06 -1.89 16.69
N SER A 7 -12.85 -1.63 16.22
CA SER A 7 -12.12 -2.53 15.35
C SER A 7 -10.96 -3.14 16.12
N ILE A 8 -10.92 -4.48 16.19
CA ILE A 8 -9.82 -5.18 16.83
C ILE A 8 -8.67 -5.32 15.83
N ASN A 9 -7.48 -4.90 16.24
CA ASN A 9 -6.22 -5.20 15.57
C ASN A 9 -5.42 -6.21 16.39
N ILE A 10 -4.98 -7.30 15.76
CA ILE A 10 -4.11 -8.29 16.40
C ILE A 10 -2.65 -7.88 16.20
N CYS A 11 -1.95 -7.57 17.28
CA CYS A 11 -0.54 -7.20 17.25
C CYS A 11 0.33 -8.30 17.87
N ARG A 12 0.83 -9.23 17.05
CA ARG A 12 1.79 -10.26 17.49
C ARG A 12 3.12 -10.23 16.72
N TRP A 13 3.36 -9.14 15.96
CA TRP A 13 4.60 -8.86 15.21
C TRP A 13 4.95 -9.86 14.11
N ALA A 14 3.97 -10.65 13.71
CA ALA A 14 4.06 -11.59 12.60
C ALA A 14 2.66 -11.86 12.06
N PHE A 15 2.56 -12.31 10.79
CA PHE A 15 1.28 -12.73 10.24
C PHE A 15 0.65 -13.84 11.11
N PRO A 16 -0.56 -13.61 11.64
CA PRO A 16 -1.14 -14.51 12.66
C PRO A 16 -1.72 -15.81 12.10
N GLY A 17 -1.95 -15.88 10.78
CA GLY A 17 -2.62 -16.99 10.12
C GLY A 17 -4.11 -16.77 9.88
N THR A 18 -4.77 -17.76 9.29
CA THR A 18 -6.16 -17.67 8.81
C THR A 18 -7.21 -17.48 9.91
N TRP A 19 -6.90 -17.87 11.15
CA TRP A 19 -7.81 -17.74 12.28
C TRP A 19 -8.12 -16.29 12.65
N ALA A 20 -7.21 -15.34 12.30
CA ALA A 20 -7.32 -13.94 12.66
C ALA A 20 -8.61 -13.28 12.12
N LYS A 21 -9.06 -13.64 10.93
CA LYS A 21 -10.30 -13.12 10.32
C LYS A 21 -11.55 -13.33 11.19
N ARG A 22 -11.55 -14.32 12.09
CA ARG A 22 -12.70 -14.59 12.97
C ARG A 22 -12.79 -13.64 14.15
N LEU A 23 -11.66 -12.97 14.50
CA LEU A 23 -11.54 -12.19 15.73
C LEU A 23 -11.26 -10.72 15.49
N ALA A 24 -10.62 -10.36 14.36
CA ALA A 24 -10.13 -9.02 14.11
C ALA A 24 -10.35 -8.56 12.67
N ARG A 25 -10.39 -7.26 12.46
CA ARG A 25 -10.46 -6.62 11.14
C ARG A 25 -9.09 -6.35 10.53
N SER A 26 -8.05 -6.28 11.37
CA SER A 26 -6.68 -6.10 10.91
C SER A 26 -5.69 -6.82 11.82
N TRP A 27 -4.50 -7.04 11.31
CA TRP A 27 -3.42 -7.68 12.06
C TRP A 27 -2.06 -7.23 11.56
N ARG A 28 -1.17 -6.96 12.51
CA ARG A 28 0.23 -6.69 12.23
C ARG A 28 0.90 -7.91 11.58
N ILE A 29 1.64 -7.66 10.52
CA ILE A 29 2.35 -8.71 9.75
C ILE A 29 3.85 -8.76 10.04
N SER A 30 4.36 -7.79 10.79
CA SER A 30 5.78 -7.59 11.07
C SER A 30 6.03 -7.06 12.47
N PRO A 31 7.27 -7.13 12.99
CA PRO A 31 7.73 -6.26 14.08
C PRO A 31 7.55 -4.78 13.76
N ASP A 32 7.72 -3.92 14.76
CA ASP A 32 7.53 -2.49 14.64
C ASP A 32 8.40 -1.88 13.54
N ILE A 33 7.78 -0.98 12.78
CA ILE A 33 8.45 -0.19 11.76
C ILE A 33 9.44 0.80 12.39
N ARG A 34 10.45 1.18 11.64
CA ARG A 34 11.42 2.20 12.02
C ARG A 34 11.64 3.19 10.87
N PRO A 35 12.01 4.46 11.15
CA PRO A 35 12.20 5.51 10.13
C PRO A 35 13.50 5.30 9.32
N ARG A 36 13.59 4.18 8.62
CA ARG A 36 14.70 3.83 7.74
C ARG A 36 14.24 2.90 6.62
N TRP A 37 14.80 3.09 5.44
CA TRP A 37 14.40 2.39 4.23
C TRP A 37 14.37 0.86 4.36
N ASN A 38 15.41 0.26 4.95
CA ASN A 38 15.45 -1.20 5.14
C ASN A 38 14.30 -1.74 5.99
N SER A 39 13.77 -0.96 6.93
CA SER A 39 12.60 -1.35 7.72
C SER A 39 11.34 -1.31 6.87
N VAL A 40 11.13 -0.24 6.11
CA VAL A 40 10.00 -0.08 5.18
C VAL A 40 10.02 -1.20 4.14
N LYS A 41 11.16 -1.39 3.47
CA LYS A 41 11.36 -2.43 2.45
C LYS A 41 11.05 -3.83 3.00
N GLY A 42 11.60 -4.19 4.14
CA GLY A 42 11.39 -5.51 4.75
C GLY A 42 9.93 -5.77 5.16
N ILE A 43 9.13 -4.73 5.46
CA ILE A 43 7.70 -4.86 5.72
C ILE A 43 6.93 -5.04 4.40
N ILE A 44 7.27 -4.28 3.37
CA ILE A 44 6.68 -4.45 2.03
C ILE A 44 6.89 -5.89 1.55
N GLU A 45 8.12 -6.40 1.61
CA GLU A 45 8.47 -7.76 1.20
C GLU A 45 7.62 -8.83 1.91
N LYS A 46 7.36 -8.68 3.20
CA LYS A 46 6.49 -9.59 3.96
C LYS A 46 5.04 -9.56 3.49
N ASN A 47 4.56 -8.44 2.95
CA ASN A 47 3.18 -8.27 2.53
C ASN A 47 2.90 -8.63 1.08
N LEU A 48 3.92 -8.74 0.22
CA LEU A 48 3.77 -8.95 -1.23
C LEU A 48 2.83 -10.11 -1.60
N TYR A 49 2.83 -11.18 -0.81
CA TYR A 49 2.07 -12.40 -1.09
C TYR A 49 0.94 -12.69 -0.09
N LEU A 50 0.52 -11.67 0.68
CA LEU A 50 -0.54 -11.82 1.69
C LEU A 50 -1.91 -11.30 1.21
N SER A 51 -2.07 -10.94 -0.07
CA SER A 51 -3.29 -10.35 -0.61
C SER A 51 -4.55 -11.21 -0.39
N ALA A 52 -4.44 -12.54 -0.46
CA ALA A 52 -5.56 -13.46 -0.23
C ALA A 52 -6.18 -13.35 1.18
N TYR A 53 -5.48 -12.76 2.12
CA TYR A 53 -5.94 -12.58 3.50
C TYR A 53 -6.57 -11.20 3.74
N ALA A 54 -6.29 -10.22 2.88
CA ALA A 54 -6.81 -8.85 2.96
C ALA A 54 -8.04 -8.69 2.05
N THR A 55 -9.16 -9.26 2.45
CA THR A 55 -10.44 -9.26 1.73
C THR A 55 -11.61 -9.09 2.70
N ASP A 56 -12.77 -8.70 2.21
CA ASP A 56 -14.02 -8.65 2.99
C ASP A 56 -13.94 -7.75 4.24
N GLY A 57 -13.27 -6.61 4.10
CA GLY A 57 -13.08 -5.66 5.20
C GLY A 57 -12.06 -6.10 6.25
N HIS A 58 -11.12 -6.95 5.84
CA HIS A 58 -9.96 -7.37 6.62
C HIS A 58 -8.67 -6.86 5.98
N TYR A 59 -7.70 -6.44 6.80
CA TYR A 59 -6.52 -5.74 6.33
C TYR A 59 -5.23 -6.28 6.96
N ASN A 60 -4.22 -6.45 6.13
CA ASN A 60 -2.84 -6.65 6.58
C ASN A 60 -2.28 -5.31 7.05
N ASP A 61 -1.94 -5.20 8.32
CA ASP A 61 -1.41 -3.99 8.92
C ASP A 61 0.12 -3.97 8.80
N MET A 62 0.61 -3.08 7.97
CA MET A 62 2.04 -2.85 7.72
C MET A 62 2.66 -1.88 8.73
N ASP A 63 1.94 -1.52 9.81
CA ASP A 63 2.30 -0.54 10.81
C ASP A 63 2.06 0.92 10.37
N MET A 64 2.36 1.86 11.25
CA MET A 64 2.17 3.28 11.03
C MET A 64 3.06 3.83 9.90
N LEU A 65 2.75 5.04 9.47
CA LEU A 65 3.53 5.77 8.47
C LEU A 65 4.73 6.46 9.12
N GLU A 66 5.93 6.22 8.60
CA GLU A 66 7.17 6.90 8.96
C GLU A 66 7.43 8.15 8.11
N ILE A 67 6.38 8.71 7.50
CA ILE A 67 6.43 9.93 6.68
C ILE A 67 6.74 11.13 7.56
N GLY A 68 7.71 11.95 7.16
CA GLY A 68 8.14 13.12 7.95
C GLY A 68 9.07 12.77 9.11
N ARG A 69 9.64 11.55 9.15
CA ARG A 69 10.52 11.06 10.22
C ARG A 69 11.95 10.77 9.76
N GLY A 70 12.38 11.39 8.65
CA GLY A 70 13.77 11.34 8.20
C GLY A 70 14.08 10.36 7.07
N LEU A 71 13.07 9.75 6.47
CA LEU A 71 13.22 9.07 5.19
C LEU A 71 13.52 10.09 4.08
N LYS A 72 14.17 9.65 3.00
CA LYS A 72 14.35 10.49 1.81
C LYS A 72 13.02 10.70 1.08
N PRO A 73 12.83 11.78 0.31
CA PRO A 73 11.58 12.05 -0.39
C PRO A 73 11.08 10.89 -1.26
N ASN A 74 11.95 10.25 -2.04
CA ASN A 74 11.59 9.08 -2.84
C ASN A 74 11.24 7.84 -2.00
N GLU A 75 11.87 7.67 -0.85
CA GLU A 75 11.54 6.59 0.09
C GLU A 75 10.17 6.82 0.75
N GLU A 76 9.82 8.07 1.05
CA GLU A 76 8.48 8.45 1.54
C GLU A 76 7.40 8.22 0.47
N GLU A 77 7.68 8.58 -0.79
CA GLU A 77 6.75 8.32 -1.91
C GLU A 77 6.45 6.84 -2.06
N VAL A 78 7.49 5.99 -2.07
CA VAL A 78 7.33 4.54 -2.13
C VAL A 78 6.60 4.01 -0.90
N HIS A 79 6.98 4.45 0.29
CA HIS A 79 6.34 4.05 1.54
C HIS A 79 4.83 4.34 1.51
N PHE A 80 4.44 5.58 1.22
CA PHE A 80 3.03 5.96 1.18
C PHE A 80 2.27 5.26 0.05
N GLY A 81 2.84 5.22 -1.16
CA GLY A 81 2.24 4.55 -2.31
C GLY A 81 1.98 3.07 -2.05
N MET A 82 2.95 2.36 -1.46
CA MET A 82 2.81 0.94 -1.14
C MET A 82 1.77 0.69 -0.04
N TRP A 83 1.71 1.51 1.04
CA TRP A 83 0.63 1.40 2.03
C TRP A 83 -0.74 1.63 1.41
N CYS A 84 -0.84 2.57 0.46
CA CYS A 84 -2.09 2.85 -0.22
C CYS A 84 -2.54 1.71 -1.14
N ILE A 85 -1.67 1.19 -1.99
CA ILE A 85 -2.06 0.12 -2.92
C ILE A 85 -2.28 -1.22 -2.21
N MET A 86 -1.58 -1.44 -1.09
CA MET A 86 -1.75 -2.62 -0.24
C MET A 86 -2.97 -2.53 0.69
N SER A 87 -3.73 -1.44 0.67
CA SER A 87 -4.86 -1.20 1.59
C SER A 87 -4.50 -1.36 3.08
N SER A 88 -3.26 -1.05 3.43
CA SER A 88 -2.84 -1.06 4.84
C SER A 88 -3.47 0.13 5.58
N PRO A 89 -3.78 0.00 6.88
CA PRO A 89 -4.21 1.14 7.68
C PRO A 89 -3.23 2.32 7.60
N LEU A 90 -3.75 3.53 7.39
CA LEU A 90 -2.95 4.76 7.31
C LEU A 90 -2.95 5.46 8.67
N LEU A 91 -1.95 5.20 9.48
CA LEU A 91 -1.78 5.80 10.81
C LEU A 91 -0.56 6.70 10.79
N ILE A 92 -0.75 8.00 11.06
CA ILE A 92 0.34 8.98 11.08
C ILE A 92 1.22 8.78 12.30
N GLY A 93 2.53 8.59 12.10
CA GLY A 93 3.51 8.36 13.16
C GLY A 93 4.41 9.56 13.49
N CYS A 94 4.30 10.69 12.76
CA CYS A 94 5.12 11.87 12.95
C CYS A 94 4.45 12.94 13.83
N ASP A 95 5.24 13.90 14.31
CA ASP A 95 4.73 15.13 14.90
C ASP A 95 4.24 16.08 13.80
N MET A 96 2.92 16.31 13.77
CA MET A 96 2.28 17.15 12.77
C MET A 96 2.65 18.65 12.90
N ASN A 97 3.20 19.09 14.02
CA ASN A 97 3.64 20.48 14.20
C ASN A 97 4.98 20.78 13.51
N THR A 98 5.78 19.74 13.29
CA THR A 98 7.14 19.85 12.73
C THR A 98 7.35 19.11 11.43
N ILE A 99 6.28 18.56 10.84
CA ILE A 99 6.35 17.80 9.62
C ILE A 99 6.86 18.64 8.44
N PRO A 100 7.81 18.16 7.62
CA PRO A 100 8.24 18.86 6.41
C PRO A 100 7.10 19.06 5.40
N ASP A 101 7.13 20.19 4.68
CA ASP A 101 6.09 20.53 3.69
C ASP A 101 5.90 19.46 2.62
N PHE A 102 7.00 18.85 2.14
CA PHE A 102 6.94 17.75 1.18
C PHE A 102 6.15 16.57 1.74
N SER A 103 6.50 16.13 2.95
CA SER A 103 5.85 15.01 3.63
C SER A 103 4.36 15.30 3.89
N LEU A 104 4.03 16.52 4.33
CA LEU A 104 2.66 16.96 4.53
C LEU A 104 1.87 16.97 3.21
N LYS A 105 2.48 17.43 2.11
CA LYS A 105 1.86 17.40 0.78
C LYS A 105 1.59 15.97 0.32
N LEU A 106 2.53 15.06 0.55
CA LEU A 106 2.38 13.65 0.22
C LEU A 106 1.23 13.02 1.00
N LEU A 107 1.17 13.22 2.32
CA LEU A 107 0.06 12.72 3.17
C LEU A 107 -1.31 13.29 2.79
N LYS A 108 -1.37 14.45 2.14
CA LYS A 108 -2.59 15.07 1.62
C LYS A 108 -2.96 14.64 0.19
N ASN A 109 -2.22 13.71 -0.43
CA ASN A 109 -2.52 13.24 -1.77
C ASN A 109 -3.85 12.47 -1.79
N LYS A 110 -4.89 13.14 -2.26
CA LYS A 110 -6.27 12.61 -2.26
C LYS A 110 -6.42 11.39 -3.17
N GLU A 111 -5.62 11.27 -4.22
CA GLU A 111 -5.71 10.15 -5.17
C GLU A 111 -5.13 8.87 -4.56
N LEU A 112 -4.00 8.97 -3.87
CA LEU A 112 -3.44 7.85 -3.12
C LEU A 112 -4.33 7.44 -1.93
N ILE A 113 -4.92 8.42 -1.22
CA ILE A 113 -5.88 8.14 -0.15
C ILE A 113 -7.12 7.44 -0.71
N ALA A 114 -7.66 7.90 -1.85
CA ALA A 114 -8.80 7.25 -2.50
C ALA A 114 -8.49 5.83 -2.95
N LEU A 115 -7.27 5.57 -3.42
CA LEU A 115 -6.80 4.22 -3.74
C LEU A 115 -6.78 3.32 -2.50
N ASN A 116 -6.33 3.81 -1.36
CA ASN A 116 -6.35 3.08 -0.09
C ASN A 116 -7.78 2.80 0.39
N GLN A 117 -8.66 3.80 0.27
CA GLN A 117 -10.04 3.76 0.75
C GLN A 117 -11.04 3.19 -0.27
N ASP A 118 -10.56 2.53 -1.32
CA ASP A 118 -11.43 1.90 -2.31
C ASP A 118 -12.38 0.89 -1.65
N VAL A 119 -13.66 0.94 -2.05
CA VAL A 119 -14.74 0.19 -1.37
C VAL A 119 -14.61 -1.33 -1.50
N LEU A 120 -13.86 -1.83 -2.49
CA LEU A 120 -13.59 -3.27 -2.60
C LEU A 120 -12.68 -3.76 -1.47
N GLY A 121 -11.90 -2.86 -0.84
CA GLY A 121 -11.01 -3.18 0.27
C GLY A 121 -9.94 -4.23 -0.05
N LEU A 122 -9.61 -4.39 -1.34
CA LEU A 122 -8.66 -5.40 -1.79
C LEU A 122 -7.22 -4.90 -1.67
N GLN A 123 -6.32 -5.80 -1.35
CA GLN A 123 -4.88 -5.55 -1.42
C GLN A 123 -4.38 -5.88 -2.83
N ALA A 124 -3.38 -5.11 -3.32
CA ALA A 124 -2.66 -5.45 -4.53
C ALA A 124 -1.95 -6.80 -4.41
N HIS A 125 -1.86 -7.52 -5.54
CA HIS A 125 -1.12 -8.76 -5.65
C HIS A 125 -0.04 -8.66 -6.73
N VAL A 126 1.01 -9.46 -6.60
CA VAL A 126 2.14 -9.49 -7.54
C VAL A 126 1.70 -10.23 -8.80
N VAL A 127 1.88 -9.59 -9.96
CA VAL A 127 1.61 -10.19 -11.30
C VAL A 127 2.89 -10.44 -12.08
N GLN A 128 3.99 -9.73 -11.77
CA GLN A 128 5.30 -9.93 -12.38
C GLN A 128 6.39 -9.68 -11.34
N HIS A 129 7.44 -10.49 -11.37
CA HIS A 129 8.63 -10.35 -10.53
C HIS A 129 9.86 -10.69 -11.35
N GLU A 130 10.72 -9.69 -11.56
CA GLU A 130 11.97 -9.85 -12.31
C GLU A 130 13.08 -9.02 -11.65
N ASN A 131 14.27 -9.58 -11.50
CA ASN A 131 15.46 -8.87 -10.99
C ASN A 131 15.21 -8.05 -9.72
N GLU A 132 14.55 -8.63 -8.71
CA GLU A 132 14.14 -7.99 -7.46
C GLU A 132 13.04 -6.90 -7.61
N SER A 133 12.56 -6.62 -8.81
CA SER A 133 11.50 -5.64 -9.08
C SER A 133 10.15 -6.31 -9.24
N TYR A 134 9.09 -5.62 -8.85
CA TYR A 134 7.74 -6.18 -8.78
C TYR A 134 6.73 -5.30 -9.50
N VAL A 135 5.83 -5.92 -10.24
CA VAL A 135 4.61 -5.30 -10.73
C VAL A 135 3.45 -5.84 -9.91
N LEU A 136 2.73 -4.93 -9.28
CA LEU A 136 1.56 -5.25 -8.47
C LEU A 136 0.31 -4.64 -9.10
N VAL A 137 -0.78 -5.38 -9.03
CA VAL A 137 -2.09 -4.94 -9.53
C VAL A 137 -3.12 -5.00 -8.41
N LYS A 138 -3.94 -3.97 -8.33
CA LYS A 138 -5.10 -3.89 -7.44
C LYS A 138 -6.36 -3.63 -8.27
N ASP A 139 -7.36 -4.48 -8.09
CA ASP A 139 -8.70 -4.17 -8.56
C ASP A 139 -9.31 -3.06 -7.70
N ILE A 140 -9.92 -2.10 -8.37
CA ILE A 140 -10.62 -0.98 -7.73
C ILE A 140 -12.06 -0.90 -8.23
N GLU A 141 -12.93 -0.26 -7.44
CA GLU A 141 -14.33 -0.07 -7.84
C GLU A 141 -14.43 0.64 -9.18
N ARG A 142 -15.28 0.10 -10.06
CA ARG A 142 -15.48 0.60 -11.41
C ARG A 142 -16.73 1.44 -11.51
N LYS A 143 -16.55 2.68 -11.92
CA LYS A 143 -17.70 3.50 -12.34
C LYS A 143 -18.04 3.31 -13.82
N ARG A 144 -17.02 3.07 -14.67
CA ARG A 144 -17.16 2.76 -16.10
C ARG A 144 -15.91 2.01 -16.60
N GLY A 145 -16.11 0.97 -17.43
CA GLY A 145 -15.01 0.21 -18.04
C GLY A 145 -14.15 -0.57 -17.06
N LEU A 146 -13.00 -1.03 -17.53
CA LEU A 146 -12.00 -1.72 -16.72
C LEU A 146 -10.97 -0.70 -16.21
N THR A 147 -10.82 -0.59 -14.90
CA THR A 147 -9.85 0.28 -14.26
C THR A 147 -9.06 -0.53 -13.23
N ARG A 148 -7.73 -0.42 -13.28
CA ARG A 148 -6.83 -1.06 -12.32
C ARG A 148 -5.80 -0.09 -11.81
N ALA A 149 -5.42 -0.23 -10.56
CA ALA A 149 -4.23 0.42 -10.04
C ALA A 149 -3.03 -0.52 -10.19
N VAL A 150 -1.90 0.04 -10.60
CA VAL A 150 -0.66 -0.69 -10.84
C VAL A 150 0.46 -0.01 -10.06
N ALA A 151 1.27 -0.79 -9.34
CA ALA A 151 2.51 -0.31 -8.76
C ALA A 151 3.69 -0.99 -9.44
N LEU A 152 4.66 -0.17 -9.85
CA LEU A 152 5.97 -0.59 -10.32
C LEU A 152 6.94 -0.37 -9.15
N TYR A 153 7.26 -1.44 -8.44
CA TYR A 153 8.06 -1.39 -7.22
C TYR A 153 9.47 -1.89 -7.47
N ASN A 154 10.43 -0.98 -7.33
CA ASN A 154 11.86 -1.27 -7.37
C ASN A 154 12.46 -1.06 -5.97
N PRO A 155 12.78 -2.11 -5.22
CA PRO A 155 13.40 -2.00 -3.90
C PRO A 155 14.91 -1.71 -3.94
N SER A 156 15.53 -1.78 -5.12
CA SER A 156 16.98 -1.58 -5.28
C SER A 156 17.36 -0.10 -5.29
N ASP A 157 18.67 0.17 -5.13
CA ASP A 157 19.23 1.51 -5.23
C ASP A 157 19.58 1.90 -6.69
N GLN A 158 19.33 1.00 -7.65
CA GLN A 158 19.62 1.21 -9.07
C GLN A 158 18.33 1.41 -9.86
N PRO A 159 18.30 2.33 -10.83
CA PRO A 159 17.17 2.46 -11.76
C PRO A 159 16.96 1.17 -12.52
N CYS A 160 15.70 0.83 -12.78
CA CYS A 160 15.33 -0.27 -13.67
C CYS A 160 14.17 0.13 -14.58
N ASP A 161 14.13 -0.47 -15.77
CA ASP A 161 13.01 -0.35 -16.69
C ASP A 161 12.00 -1.47 -16.43
N PHE A 162 10.72 -1.13 -16.51
CA PHE A 162 9.63 -2.08 -16.43
C PHE A 162 9.02 -2.27 -17.81
N ILE A 163 8.98 -3.50 -18.30
CA ILE A 163 8.22 -3.87 -19.48
C ILE A 163 7.01 -4.67 -19.00
N VAL A 164 5.83 -4.08 -19.11
CA VAL A 164 4.59 -4.69 -18.60
C VAL A 164 3.58 -4.79 -19.75
N PRO A 165 3.40 -5.98 -20.34
CA PRO A 165 2.35 -6.18 -21.34
C PRO A 165 0.98 -5.89 -20.75
N PHE A 166 0.08 -5.26 -21.50
CA PHE A 166 -1.27 -4.97 -21.02
C PHE A 166 -2.09 -6.23 -20.74
N GLU A 167 -1.77 -7.33 -21.41
CA GLU A 167 -2.36 -8.65 -21.12
C GLU A 167 -2.06 -9.11 -19.69
N THR A 168 -0.86 -8.84 -19.17
CA THR A 168 -0.49 -9.15 -17.77
C THR A 168 -1.36 -8.36 -16.79
N LEU A 169 -1.82 -7.19 -17.20
CA LEU A 169 -2.73 -6.35 -16.42
C LEU A 169 -4.20 -6.64 -16.71
N GLU A 170 -4.49 -7.62 -17.59
CA GLU A 170 -5.81 -7.91 -18.14
C GLU A 170 -6.50 -6.65 -18.69
N LEU A 171 -5.74 -5.77 -19.32
CA LEU A 171 -6.19 -4.56 -19.99
C LEU A 171 -6.07 -4.74 -21.50
N GLY A 172 -7.02 -4.16 -22.25
CA GLY A 172 -7.02 -4.21 -23.71
C GLY A 172 -7.47 -2.90 -24.34
N GLY A 173 -7.13 -2.72 -25.62
CA GLY A 173 -7.49 -1.52 -26.37
C GLY A 173 -6.66 -0.28 -25.98
N ASN A 174 -7.24 0.91 -26.10
CA ASN A 174 -6.60 2.16 -25.72
C ASN A 174 -6.73 2.38 -24.23
N VAL A 175 -5.59 2.43 -23.52
CA VAL A 175 -5.53 2.61 -22.07
C VAL A 175 -5.08 4.03 -21.75
N LYS A 176 -5.82 4.72 -20.88
CA LYS A 176 -5.38 5.98 -20.28
C LYS A 176 -4.63 5.67 -18.98
N VAL A 177 -3.42 6.18 -18.85
CA VAL A 177 -2.57 6.00 -17.67
C VAL A 177 -2.50 7.31 -16.88
N ARG A 178 -2.57 7.22 -15.54
CA ARG A 178 -2.42 8.36 -14.63
C ARG A 178 -1.42 8.05 -13.53
N ASP A 179 -0.40 8.88 -13.39
CA ASP A 179 0.54 8.84 -12.27
C ASP A 179 -0.10 9.47 -11.02
N LEU A 180 -0.43 8.67 -10.02
CA LEU A 180 -1.11 9.12 -8.80
C LEU A 180 -0.16 9.85 -7.84
N ILE A 181 1.15 9.59 -7.89
CA ILE A 181 2.15 10.28 -7.06
C ILE A 181 2.34 11.70 -7.60
N LYS A 182 2.57 11.82 -8.90
CA LYS A 182 2.80 13.12 -9.57
C LYS A 182 1.52 13.84 -9.95
N GLN A 183 0.37 13.15 -9.86
CA GLN A 183 -0.96 13.66 -10.24
C GLN A 183 -1.01 14.15 -11.69
N LYS A 184 -0.46 13.35 -12.62
CA LYS A 184 -0.34 13.64 -14.06
C LYS A 184 -0.89 12.49 -14.90
N ASP A 185 -1.47 12.86 -16.06
CA ASP A 185 -1.87 11.93 -17.13
C ASP A 185 -0.68 11.65 -18.04
#